data_9538b47db61547d65eb5355ebcdc6f00
#
_entry.id   9538b47db61547d65eb5355ebcdc6f00
#
_cell.length_a   1.000
_cell.length_b   1.000
_cell.length_c   1.000
_cell.angle_alpha   90.00
_cell.angle_beta   90.00
_cell.angle_gamma   90.00
#
_symmetry.space_group_name_H-M   'P 1'
#
loop_
_entity.id
_entity.type
_entity.pdbx_description
1 polymer ?
#
loop_
_entity_poly.entity_id
_entity_poly.type
_entity_poly.pdbx_seq_one_letter_code
_entity_poly.pdbx_strand_id
1 'polypeptide(L)'
;MQSLEKKILEDGIIIGNDILKVDSFINHQIDCNLLWNISRHIANKFQNVDKIVTIETSGIAFAVGTAMQFDNIPVVFAKKSTSKIVDDSSCYKASVKSFTKGSINEIRIDKRFLIEGERVLIVDDFLAEGNAALGLVDILKQAKTEIVGVAVCVEKRFQGGRKKLEDLGYKVYSAASIDAFKDGKPVFHRA
;
A
#
# COMPACT_ATOMS: atom_id res chain seq x y z
N MET A 1 0.54 -7.59 13.60
CA MET A 1 -0.81 -8.18 13.97
C MET A 1 -0.67 -9.70 13.98
N GLN A 2 -0.92 -10.32 15.15
CA GLN A 2 -0.64 -11.76 15.36
C GLN A 2 -1.32 -12.71 14.36
N SER A 3 -2.57 -12.45 13.97
CA SER A 3 -3.28 -13.31 13.01
C SER A 3 -2.65 -13.30 11.61
N LEU A 4 -2.18 -12.15 11.13
CA LEU A 4 -1.49 -12.06 9.84
C LEU A 4 -0.09 -12.70 9.92
N GLU A 5 0.64 -12.48 11.01
CA GLU A 5 1.96 -13.09 11.20
C GLU A 5 1.86 -14.61 11.25
N LYS A 6 0.84 -15.15 11.95
CA LYS A 6 0.55 -16.58 11.99
C LYS A 6 0.26 -17.12 10.58
N LYS A 7 -0.61 -16.43 9.81
CA LYS A 7 -0.94 -16.83 8.44
C LYS A 7 0.28 -16.81 7.51
N ILE A 8 1.17 -15.82 7.67
CA ILE A 8 2.44 -15.76 6.92
C ILE A 8 3.34 -16.96 7.27
N LEU A 9 3.40 -17.37 8.55
CA LEU A 9 4.20 -18.52 8.98
C LEU A 9 3.65 -19.86 8.47
N GLU A 10 2.32 -19.99 8.37
CA GLU A 10 1.64 -21.23 7.96
C GLU A 10 1.62 -21.40 6.43
N ASP A 11 1.29 -20.34 5.69
CA ASP A 11 0.96 -20.41 4.26
C ASP A 11 1.87 -19.55 3.38
N GLY A 12 2.71 -18.70 3.98
CA GLY A 12 3.66 -17.88 3.24
C GLY A 12 4.84 -18.69 2.74
N ILE A 13 5.28 -18.43 1.50
CA ILE A 13 6.44 -19.09 0.90
C ILE A 13 7.56 -18.07 0.72
N ILE A 14 8.72 -18.33 1.31
CA ILE A 14 9.91 -17.50 1.13
C ILE A 14 10.73 -18.08 -0.02
N ILE A 15 11.08 -17.23 -0.99
CA ILE A 15 11.92 -17.57 -2.14
C ILE A 15 13.18 -16.71 -2.08
N GLY A 16 14.33 -17.36 -2.01
CA GLY A 16 15.60 -16.66 -1.80
C GLY A 16 15.65 -15.94 -0.44
N ASN A 17 16.23 -14.74 -0.44
CA ASN A 17 16.42 -13.95 0.79
C ASN A 17 15.54 -12.69 0.87
N ASP A 18 14.67 -12.45 -0.13
CA ASP A 18 13.97 -11.17 -0.26
C ASP A 18 12.51 -11.27 -0.75
N ILE A 19 12.08 -12.42 -1.28
CA ILE A 19 10.73 -12.60 -1.80
C ILE A 19 9.88 -13.35 -0.77
N LEU A 20 8.75 -12.77 -0.41
CA LEU A 20 7.67 -13.42 0.34
C LEU A 20 6.45 -13.54 -0.57
N LYS A 21 6.05 -14.78 -0.86
CA LYS A 21 4.86 -15.11 -1.63
C LYS A 21 3.70 -15.36 -0.66
N VAL A 22 2.63 -14.60 -0.80
CA VAL A 22 1.40 -14.64 0.03
C VAL A 22 0.16 -14.68 -0.86
N ASP A 23 0.30 -15.27 -2.03
CA ASP A 23 -0.72 -15.28 -3.09
C ASP A 23 -1.95 -16.09 -2.70
N SER A 24 -1.83 -17.02 -1.78
CA SER A 24 -2.95 -17.84 -1.30
C SER A 24 -3.92 -17.10 -0.36
N PHE A 25 -3.57 -15.88 0.12
CA PHE A 25 -4.43 -15.16 1.08
C PHE A 25 -4.39 -13.62 1.00
N ILE A 26 -3.49 -13.01 0.17
CA ILE A 26 -3.39 -11.54 0.02
C ILE A 26 -3.58 -11.09 -1.43
N ASN A 27 -2.76 -11.55 -2.38
CA ASN A 27 -2.63 -10.86 -3.66
C ASN A 27 -2.90 -11.70 -4.92
N HIS A 28 -3.48 -12.88 -4.74
CA HIS A 28 -4.10 -13.67 -5.81
C HIS A 28 -5.45 -14.21 -5.34
N GLN A 29 -5.45 -15.08 -4.31
CA GLN A 29 -6.64 -15.36 -3.52
C GLN A 29 -6.65 -14.42 -2.31
N ILE A 30 -7.81 -13.91 -1.93
CA ILE A 30 -7.98 -13.01 -0.77
C ILE A 30 -8.75 -13.75 0.31
N ASP A 31 -8.14 -13.91 1.49
CA ASP A 31 -8.86 -14.33 2.69
C ASP A 31 -9.66 -13.14 3.22
N CYS A 32 -10.98 -13.16 3.01
CA CYS A 32 -11.86 -12.05 3.37
C CYS A 32 -11.92 -11.79 4.88
N ASN A 33 -11.78 -12.82 5.72
CA ASN A 33 -11.74 -12.64 7.18
C ASN A 33 -10.45 -11.93 7.60
N LEU A 34 -9.33 -12.34 7.01
CA LEU A 34 -8.05 -11.70 7.25
C LEU A 34 -8.05 -10.25 6.75
N LEU A 35 -8.56 -10.01 5.54
CA LEU A 35 -8.73 -8.67 4.96
C LEU A 35 -9.53 -7.76 5.90
N TRP A 36 -10.68 -8.23 6.37
CA TRP A 36 -11.54 -7.48 7.30
C TRP A 36 -10.80 -7.11 8.59
N ASN A 37 -10.08 -8.06 9.17
CA ASN A 37 -9.31 -7.82 10.39
C ASN A 37 -8.17 -6.81 10.16
N ILE A 38 -7.42 -6.93 9.05
CA ILE A 38 -6.35 -5.99 8.69
C ILE A 38 -6.93 -4.58 8.51
N SER A 39 -8.01 -4.45 7.73
CA SER A 39 -8.67 -3.18 7.44
C SER A 39 -9.11 -2.47 8.71
N ARG A 40 -9.71 -3.20 9.65
CA ARG A 40 -10.11 -2.66 10.96
C ARG A 40 -8.90 -2.21 11.79
N HIS A 41 -7.80 -2.95 11.75
CA HIS A 41 -6.57 -2.53 12.45
C HIS A 41 -5.96 -1.28 11.83
N ILE A 42 -5.97 -1.16 10.50
CA ILE A 42 -5.51 0.06 9.80
C ILE A 42 -6.38 1.24 10.23
N ALA A 43 -7.71 1.12 10.14
CA ALA A 43 -8.62 2.21 10.48
C ALA A 43 -8.43 2.70 11.92
N ASN A 44 -8.17 1.82 12.86
CA ASN A 44 -7.91 2.20 14.27
C ASN A 44 -6.61 3.00 14.47
N LYS A 45 -5.74 3.11 13.46
CA LYS A 45 -4.47 3.85 13.54
C LYS A 45 -4.52 5.24 12.96
N PHE A 46 -5.56 5.54 12.19
CA PHE A 46 -5.73 6.82 11.51
C PHE A 46 -7.10 7.42 11.83
N GLN A 47 -7.19 8.73 11.78
CA GLN A 47 -8.42 9.48 12.04
C GLN A 47 -8.59 10.55 10.96
N ASN A 48 -9.81 11.03 10.79
CA ASN A 48 -10.11 12.12 9.88
C ASN A 48 -9.63 11.87 8.45
N VAL A 49 -9.98 10.70 7.89
CA VAL A 49 -9.67 10.30 6.51
C VAL A 49 -10.88 10.59 5.64
N ASP A 50 -10.69 11.35 4.56
CA ASP A 50 -11.76 11.71 3.61
C ASP A 50 -11.75 10.77 2.39
N LYS A 51 -10.58 10.21 2.06
CA LYS A 51 -10.39 9.35 0.89
C LYS A 51 -9.23 8.38 1.09
N ILE A 52 -9.35 7.20 0.49
CA ILE A 52 -8.25 6.25 0.40
C ILE A 52 -7.69 6.23 -1.01
N VAL A 53 -6.35 6.22 -1.11
CA VAL A 53 -5.64 6.08 -2.38
C VAL A 53 -4.75 4.85 -2.34
N THR A 54 -4.73 4.11 -3.44
CA THR A 54 -3.89 2.92 -3.63
C THR A 54 -3.35 2.86 -5.06
N ILE A 55 -2.69 1.76 -5.39
CA ILE A 55 -2.22 1.46 -6.75
C ILE A 55 -2.77 0.11 -7.21
N GLU A 56 -3.09 -0.02 -8.50
CA GLU A 56 -3.47 -1.33 -9.05
C GLU A 56 -2.30 -2.32 -8.96
N THR A 57 -2.51 -3.60 -8.55
CA THR A 57 -3.84 -4.21 -8.43
C THR A 57 -4.14 -4.65 -7.00
N SER A 58 -3.18 -5.29 -6.30
CA SER A 58 -3.41 -6.03 -5.05
C SER A 58 -3.85 -5.16 -3.88
N GLY A 59 -3.37 -3.90 -3.81
CA GLY A 59 -3.75 -2.94 -2.78
C GLY A 59 -5.24 -2.58 -2.77
N ILE A 60 -5.95 -2.73 -3.92
CA ILE A 60 -7.35 -2.30 -4.07
C ILE A 60 -8.28 -2.99 -3.06
N ALA A 61 -8.12 -4.29 -2.84
CA ALA A 61 -8.98 -5.02 -1.91
C ALA A 61 -8.86 -4.48 -0.48
N PHE A 62 -7.63 -4.23 -0.01
CA PHE A 62 -7.38 -3.69 1.33
C PHE A 62 -7.78 -2.22 1.45
N ALA A 63 -7.63 -1.44 0.38
CA ALA A 63 -8.12 -0.07 0.31
C ALA A 63 -9.65 -0.02 0.47
N VAL A 64 -10.39 -0.86 -0.26
CA VAL A 64 -11.85 -0.97 -0.15
C VAL A 64 -12.26 -1.43 1.24
N GLY A 65 -11.66 -2.51 1.77
CA GLY A 65 -11.94 -3.00 3.11
C GLY A 65 -11.68 -1.94 4.19
N THR A 66 -10.62 -1.13 4.03
CA THR A 66 -10.30 -0.04 4.95
C THR A 66 -11.29 1.13 4.81
N ALA A 67 -11.69 1.50 3.60
CA ALA A 67 -12.67 2.54 3.35
C ALA A 67 -14.03 2.24 4.00
N MET A 68 -14.43 0.97 4.01
CA MET A 68 -15.64 0.51 4.70
C MET A 68 -15.60 0.71 6.22
N GLN A 69 -14.41 0.86 6.82
CA GLN A 69 -14.24 1.18 8.25
C GLN A 69 -14.31 2.69 8.55
N PHE A 70 -14.31 3.54 7.51
CA PHE A 70 -14.44 4.99 7.57
C PHE A 70 -15.77 5.46 6.93
N ASP A 71 -16.88 4.83 7.29
CA ASP A 71 -18.23 5.17 6.78
C ASP A 71 -18.33 5.14 5.24
N ASN A 72 -17.64 4.19 4.62
CA ASN A 72 -17.64 3.96 3.17
C ASN A 72 -17.12 5.16 2.34
N ILE A 73 -16.05 5.80 2.79
CA ILE A 73 -15.40 6.87 2.04
C ILE A 73 -14.90 6.38 0.66
N PRO A 74 -14.72 7.29 -0.32
CA PRO A 74 -14.25 6.92 -1.65
C PRO A 74 -12.86 6.28 -1.66
N VAL A 75 -12.67 5.33 -2.57
CA VAL A 75 -11.36 4.75 -2.91
C VAL A 75 -10.97 5.14 -4.32
N VAL A 76 -9.76 5.64 -4.49
CA VAL A 76 -9.17 5.94 -5.79
C VAL A 76 -7.91 5.10 -5.96
N PHE A 77 -7.73 4.49 -7.12
CA PHE A 77 -6.50 3.75 -7.41
C PHE A 77 -5.78 4.30 -8.63
N ALA A 78 -4.46 4.45 -8.49
CA ALA A 78 -3.58 4.80 -9.59
C ALA A 78 -3.48 3.64 -10.58
N LYS A 79 -3.61 3.97 -11.88
CA LYS A 79 -3.48 3.01 -12.97
C LYS A 79 -2.06 2.99 -13.51
N LYS A 80 -1.56 1.80 -13.87
CA LYS A 80 -0.24 1.58 -14.48
C LYS A 80 -0.28 1.63 -16.01
N SER A 81 -1.46 1.53 -16.60
CA SER A 81 -1.62 1.49 -18.05
C SER A 81 -2.21 2.79 -18.61
N THR A 82 -1.76 3.15 -19.80
CA THR A 82 -2.41 4.21 -20.60
C THR A 82 -3.73 3.69 -21.15
N SER A 83 -4.83 4.31 -20.76
CA SER A 83 -6.09 4.18 -21.51
C SER A 83 -6.03 5.16 -22.68
N LYS A 84 -6.34 4.71 -23.90
CA LYS A 84 -6.45 5.57 -25.08
C LYS A 84 -7.57 6.62 -24.96
N ILE A 85 -8.40 6.53 -23.92
CA ILE A 85 -9.60 7.35 -23.69
C ILE A 85 -9.32 8.53 -22.76
N VAL A 86 -8.22 8.53 -22.01
CA VAL A 86 -7.92 9.58 -21.02
C VAL A 86 -6.84 10.49 -21.58
N ASP A 87 -7.19 11.76 -21.73
CA ASP A 87 -6.23 12.82 -22.12
C ASP A 87 -5.13 12.91 -21.05
N ASP A 88 -3.91 12.86 -21.51
CA ASP A 88 -2.69 12.92 -20.67
C ASP A 88 -2.62 14.18 -19.81
N SER A 89 -3.20 15.29 -20.27
CA SER A 89 -3.24 16.57 -19.53
C SER A 89 -4.22 16.55 -18.35
N SER A 90 -5.18 15.62 -18.33
CA SER A 90 -6.21 15.47 -17.30
C SER A 90 -5.77 14.65 -16.09
N CYS A 91 -4.54 14.13 -16.05
CA CYS A 91 -4.05 13.27 -14.99
C CYS A 91 -2.87 13.88 -14.21
N TYR A 92 -2.81 13.57 -12.91
CA TYR A 92 -1.57 13.60 -12.15
C TYR A 92 -0.79 12.32 -12.44
N LYS A 93 0.54 12.41 -12.55
CA LYS A 93 1.40 11.30 -12.97
C LYS A 93 2.64 11.21 -12.12
N ALA A 94 3.15 9.98 -11.93
CA ALA A 94 4.44 9.73 -11.33
C ALA A 94 5.11 8.51 -11.97
N SER A 95 6.45 8.51 -11.97
CA SER A 95 7.24 7.36 -12.41
C SER A 95 7.55 6.45 -11.22
N VAL A 96 7.25 5.16 -11.34
CA VAL A 96 7.49 4.16 -10.30
C VAL A 96 8.34 3.03 -10.85
N LYS A 97 9.47 2.74 -10.19
CA LYS A 97 10.30 1.58 -10.51
C LYS A 97 9.61 0.31 -10.02
N SER A 98 9.35 -0.63 -10.94
CA SER A 98 8.79 -1.93 -10.57
C SER A 98 9.81 -2.76 -9.82
N PHE A 99 9.45 -3.25 -8.62
CA PHE A 99 10.32 -4.13 -7.84
C PHE A 99 10.57 -5.47 -8.54
N THR A 100 9.54 -6.05 -9.18
CA THR A 100 9.62 -7.40 -9.79
C THR A 100 10.20 -7.42 -11.19
N LYS A 101 10.02 -6.34 -11.96
CA LYS A 101 10.41 -6.30 -13.39
C LYS A 101 11.59 -5.36 -13.68
N GLY A 102 12.05 -4.57 -12.70
CA GLY A 102 13.09 -3.55 -12.91
C GLY A 102 12.73 -2.42 -13.89
N SER A 103 11.55 -2.49 -14.50
CA SER A 103 11.03 -1.48 -15.44
C SER A 103 10.51 -0.26 -14.70
N ILE A 104 10.63 0.91 -15.31
CA ILE A 104 9.96 2.12 -14.84
C ILE A 104 8.57 2.12 -15.45
N ASN A 105 7.54 2.17 -14.61
CA ASN A 105 6.15 2.31 -15.03
C ASN A 105 5.64 3.69 -14.63
N GLU A 106 4.89 4.32 -15.52
CA GLU A 106 4.13 5.52 -15.16
C GLU A 106 2.83 5.10 -14.49
N ILE A 107 2.53 5.73 -13.37
CA ILE A 107 1.23 5.61 -12.70
C ILE A 107 0.49 6.94 -12.81
N ARG A 108 -0.86 6.87 -12.86
CA ARG A 108 -1.69 8.04 -13.05
C ARG A 108 -3.01 8.00 -12.32
N ILE A 109 -3.49 9.16 -11.89
CA ILE A 109 -4.82 9.38 -11.33
C ILE A 109 -5.45 10.58 -12.06
N ASP A 110 -6.69 10.44 -12.52
CA ASP A 110 -7.45 11.54 -13.11
C ASP A 110 -7.70 12.64 -12.05
N LYS A 111 -7.42 13.89 -12.42
CA LYS A 111 -7.50 15.07 -11.55
C LYS A 111 -8.87 15.25 -10.91
N ARG A 112 -9.94 14.80 -11.56
CA ARG A 112 -11.32 14.87 -11.05
C ARG A 112 -11.53 14.11 -9.73
N PHE A 113 -10.67 13.15 -9.41
CA PHE A 113 -10.83 12.27 -8.26
C PHE A 113 -10.01 12.70 -7.03
N LEU A 114 -9.19 13.75 -7.16
CA LEU A 114 -8.40 14.29 -6.05
C LEU A 114 -8.71 15.78 -5.88
N ILE A 115 -9.21 16.15 -4.71
CA ILE A 115 -9.59 17.52 -4.39
C ILE A 115 -8.52 18.13 -3.47
N GLU A 116 -8.10 19.36 -3.75
CA GLU A 116 -7.14 20.10 -2.93
C GLU A 116 -7.63 20.17 -1.47
N GLY A 117 -6.75 19.85 -0.51
CA GLY A 117 -7.06 19.87 0.93
C GLY A 117 -7.76 18.62 1.46
N GLU A 118 -8.16 17.64 0.62
CA GLU A 118 -8.68 16.35 1.12
C GLU A 118 -7.63 15.61 1.94
N ARG A 119 -8.06 15.00 3.04
CA ARG A 119 -7.22 14.16 3.90
C ARG A 119 -7.19 12.72 3.35
N VAL A 120 -6.05 12.32 2.83
CA VAL A 120 -5.88 11.06 2.08
C VAL A 120 -5.00 10.09 2.85
N LEU A 121 -5.48 8.85 3.00
CA LEU A 121 -4.68 7.72 3.49
C LEU A 121 -4.25 6.86 2.30
N ILE A 122 -2.95 6.60 2.17
CA ILE A 122 -2.42 5.61 1.23
C ILE A 122 -2.53 4.23 1.85
N VAL A 123 -3.14 3.27 1.13
CA VAL A 123 -3.24 1.86 1.58
C VAL A 123 -2.72 0.96 0.47
N ASP A 124 -1.82 0.00 0.81
CA ASP A 124 -1.29 -0.97 -0.15
C ASP A 124 -1.10 -2.36 0.50
N ASP A 125 -0.85 -3.40 -0.31
CA ASP A 125 -0.59 -4.75 0.20
C ASP A 125 0.83 -4.89 0.76
N PHE A 126 1.85 -4.34 0.10
CA PHE A 126 3.26 -4.45 0.50
C PHE A 126 3.98 -3.10 0.56
N LEU A 127 4.87 -2.97 1.54
CA LEU A 127 5.91 -1.95 1.59
C LEU A 127 7.29 -2.62 1.54
N ALA A 128 7.96 -2.48 0.42
CA ALA A 128 9.31 -2.97 0.15
C ALA A 128 10.29 -1.78 0.13
N GLU A 129 10.82 -1.42 -1.03
CA GLU A 129 11.65 -0.22 -1.23
C GLU A 129 10.87 1.10 -1.13
N GLY A 130 9.53 1.03 -1.12
CA GLY A 130 8.64 2.18 -1.02
C GLY A 130 8.33 2.89 -2.35
N ASN A 131 8.78 2.35 -3.48
CA ASN A 131 8.64 3.03 -4.78
C ASN A 131 7.18 3.32 -5.14
N ALA A 132 6.25 2.39 -4.92
CA ALA A 132 4.82 2.58 -5.18
C ALA A 132 4.23 3.68 -4.28
N ALA A 133 4.47 3.60 -2.98
CA ALA A 133 3.98 4.59 -2.01
C ALA A 133 4.55 5.99 -2.29
N LEU A 134 5.84 6.10 -2.62
CA LEU A 134 6.48 7.38 -2.99
C LEU A 134 5.89 7.96 -4.28
N GLY A 135 5.58 7.12 -5.27
CA GLY A 135 4.89 7.56 -6.48
C GLY A 135 3.48 8.10 -6.19
N LEU A 136 2.75 7.45 -5.29
CA LEU A 136 1.44 7.96 -4.83
C LEU A 136 1.60 9.27 -4.05
N VAL A 137 2.62 9.38 -3.19
CA VAL A 137 2.95 10.63 -2.48
C VAL A 137 3.20 11.77 -3.47
N ASP A 138 3.94 11.52 -4.55
CA ASP A 138 4.20 12.53 -5.59
C ASP A 138 2.90 12.98 -6.27
N ILE A 139 2.04 12.06 -6.67
CA ILE A 139 0.71 12.38 -7.23
C ILE A 139 -0.14 13.21 -6.26
N LEU A 140 -0.18 12.82 -4.99
CA LEU A 140 -0.97 13.51 -3.98
C LEU A 140 -0.44 14.92 -3.66
N LYS A 141 0.88 15.11 -3.71
CA LYS A 141 1.50 16.44 -3.63
C LYS A 141 1.12 17.33 -4.81
N GLN A 142 1.12 16.79 -6.04
CA GLN A 142 0.67 17.53 -7.23
C GLN A 142 -0.80 17.96 -7.09
N ALA A 143 -1.63 17.11 -6.48
CA ALA A 143 -3.05 17.40 -6.20
C ALA A 143 -3.25 18.33 -4.98
N LYS A 144 -2.19 18.65 -4.22
CA LYS A 144 -2.21 19.44 -2.98
C LYS A 144 -3.16 18.88 -1.91
N THR A 145 -3.24 17.56 -1.81
CA THR A 145 -3.99 16.88 -0.75
C THR A 145 -3.17 16.79 0.53
N GLU A 146 -3.83 16.58 1.67
CA GLU A 146 -3.20 16.29 2.95
C GLU A 146 -3.00 14.78 3.09
N ILE A 147 -1.75 14.31 3.15
CA ILE A 147 -1.44 12.90 3.32
C ILE A 147 -1.43 12.55 4.81
N VAL A 148 -2.46 11.84 5.30
CA VAL A 148 -2.60 11.45 6.72
C VAL A 148 -1.60 10.37 7.12
N GLY A 149 -1.16 9.56 6.15
CA GLY A 149 -0.16 8.53 6.34
C GLY A 149 -0.20 7.45 5.27
N VAL A 150 0.59 6.40 5.52
CA VAL A 150 0.69 5.21 4.68
C VAL A 150 0.44 3.97 5.52
N ALA A 151 -0.46 3.09 5.07
CA ALA A 151 -0.77 1.83 5.72
C ALA A 151 -0.57 0.67 4.76
N VAL A 152 0.04 -0.42 5.24
CA VAL A 152 0.27 -1.62 4.42
C VAL A 152 -0.03 -2.89 5.20
N CYS A 153 -0.35 -3.96 4.48
CA CYS A 153 -0.53 -5.26 5.10
C CYS A 153 0.81 -5.83 5.57
N VAL A 154 1.78 -5.91 4.67
CA VAL A 154 3.10 -6.50 4.94
C VAL A 154 4.21 -5.50 4.62
N GLU A 155 5.12 -5.33 5.56
CA GLU A 155 6.32 -4.51 5.38
C GLU A 155 7.57 -5.38 5.43
N LYS A 156 8.48 -5.18 4.49
CA LYS A 156 9.85 -5.70 4.52
C LYS A 156 10.79 -4.57 4.94
N ARG A 157 10.99 -4.39 6.27
CA ARG A 157 11.76 -3.26 6.85
C ARG A 157 13.18 -3.17 6.31
N PHE A 158 13.82 -4.32 6.09
CA PHE A 158 15.18 -4.40 5.57
C PHE A 158 15.35 -3.80 4.16
N GLN A 159 14.26 -3.50 3.45
CA GLN A 159 14.29 -2.85 2.14
C GLN A 159 14.16 -1.32 2.20
N GLY A 160 13.94 -0.74 3.39
CA GLY A 160 14.10 0.68 3.66
C GLY A 160 12.97 1.60 3.22
N GLY A 161 11.86 1.09 2.68
CA GLY A 161 10.73 1.91 2.24
C GLY A 161 10.11 2.75 3.35
N ARG A 162 9.96 2.17 4.57
CA ARG A 162 9.50 2.90 5.75
C ARG A 162 10.35 4.14 6.02
N LYS A 163 11.67 3.94 6.09
CA LYS A 163 12.59 5.04 6.41
C LYS A 163 12.43 6.21 5.45
N LYS A 164 12.31 5.93 4.15
CA LYS A 164 12.11 6.97 3.12
C LYS A 164 10.81 7.78 3.34
N LEU A 165 9.73 7.11 3.77
CA LEU A 165 8.44 7.75 4.03
C LEU A 165 8.47 8.55 5.35
N GLU A 166 9.08 7.99 6.40
CA GLU A 166 9.23 8.66 7.70
C GLU A 166 10.18 9.86 7.62
N ASP A 167 11.26 9.79 6.83
CA ASP A 167 12.16 10.93 6.56
C ASP A 167 11.42 12.10 5.85
N LEU A 168 10.32 11.81 5.14
CA LEU A 168 9.42 12.81 4.54
C LEU A 168 8.33 13.29 5.51
N GLY A 169 8.32 12.80 6.76
CA GLY A 169 7.35 13.18 7.80
C GLY A 169 6.05 12.38 7.80
N TYR A 170 5.92 11.33 6.99
CA TYR A 170 4.68 10.56 6.93
C TYR A 170 4.64 9.46 8.00
N LYS A 171 3.49 9.34 8.66
CA LYS A 171 3.19 8.21 9.54
C LYS A 171 3.03 6.93 8.71
N VAL A 172 3.76 5.87 9.10
CA VAL A 172 3.69 4.56 8.44
C VAL A 172 3.18 3.50 9.41
N TYR A 173 2.16 2.76 8.98
CA TYR A 173 1.63 1.61 9.70
C TYR A 173 1.73 0.35 8.83
N SER A 174 2.15 -0.77 9.44
CA SER A 174 2.14 -2.09 8.82
C SER A 174 1.48 -3.11 9.74
N ALA A 175 0.58 -3.95 9.18
CA ALA A 175 -0.08 -4.98 9.96
C ALA A 175 0.86 -6.13 10.33
N ALA A 176 1.82 -6.46 9.46
CA ALA A 176 2.97 -7.32 9.77
C ALA A 176 4.25 -6.65 9.26
N SER A 177 5.29 -6.63 10.10
CA SER A 177 6.57 -6.00 9.81
C SER A 177 7.68 -7.04 9.94
N ILE A 178 8.51 -7.19 8.92
CA ILE A 178 9.55 -8.22 8.81
C ILE A 178 10.91 -7.55 8.76
N ASP A 179 11.77 -7.89 9.72
CA ASP A 179 13.14 -7.37 9.81
C ASP A 179 14.13 -8.14 8.94
N ALA A 180 13.88 -9.44 8.72
CA ALA A 180 14.76 -10.30 7.92
C ALA A 180 14.05 -11.62 7.57
N PHE A 181 14.63 -12.37 6.64
CA PHE A 181 14.38 -13.80 6.48
C PHE A 181 15.59 -14.60 6.97
N LYS A 182 15.36 -15.58 7.85
CA LYS A 182 16.39 -16.50 8.36
C LYS A 182 15.90 -17.93 8.32
N ASP A 183 16.71 -18.82 7.78
CA ASP A 183 16.41 -20.26 7.69
C ASP A 183 15.03 -20.54 7.07
N GLY A 184 14.70 -19.80 6.00
CA GLY A 184 13.40 -19.91 5.31
C GLY A 184 12.19 -19.39 6.10
N LYS A 185 12.40 -18.62 7.17
CA LYS A 185 11.32 -18.06 8.02
C LYS A 185 11.43 -16.55 8.16
N PRO A 186 10.30 -15.84 8.29
CA PRO A 186 10.29 -14.42 8.57
C PRO A 186 10.67 -14.15 10.04
N VAL A 187 11.52 -13.16 10.24
CA VAL A 187 11.79 -12.57 11.55
C VAL A 187 10.94 -11.33 11.68
N PHE A 188 9.88 -11.42 12.45
CA PHE A 188 8.98 -10.28 12.65
C PHE A 188 9.57 -9.25 13.59
N HIS A 189 9.37 -7.98 13.25
CA HIS A 189 9.70 -6.85 14.11
C HIS A 189 8.88 -6.90 15.40
N ARG A 190 9.54 -6.66 16.53
CA ARG A 190 8.93 -6.49 17.85
C ARG A 190 9.30 -5.10 18.36
N ALA A 191 8.31 -4.23 18.54
CA ALA A 191 8.47 -2.91 19.16
C ALA A 191 8.43 -3.03 20.66
#